data_4193b35f6ae7b6cd92ea6b10bc4b745f
#
_entry.id   4193b35f6ae7b6cd92ea6b10bc4b745f
#
_cell.length_a   1.000
_cell.length_b   1.000
_cell.length_c   1.000
_cell.angle_alpha   90.00
_cell.angle_beta   90.00
_cell.angle_gamma   90.00
#
_symmetry.space_group_name_H-M   'P 1'
#
loop_
_entity.id
_entity.type
_entity.pdbx_description
1 polymer ?
#
loop_
_entity_poly.entity_id
_entity_poly.type
_entity_poly.pdbx_seq_one_letter_code
_entity_poly.pdbx_strand_id
1 'polypeptide(L)'
;GYACSSWYFLRYLDPHNDAEAWDPACISHWMPVDYYNGADHAVAHLLYSRFWMRFFYKLGLVPTPEPFKRMMYNAYIMAPDGQKMSKSKGNVIDPMEIMDSGYGADALRVYEMFIAPYDMDAPWDPRGVPGTYRFLNRVWNVVQEFLAALSSSRVHSSLESPQEITRERSAGASATHEPSTASVGGGDAATLLRLTHSTIKKVTRDIEDEKFNTAVAAMMEMVNGLYKFKESHGMQASETWRFTLESLLQILAPFAPHITEELWQELGHTDTIHVNHWPKWDEKYLVSDVMTIIVQVNGKLRSKLELSTDIDQQGVEAAALADANVQKFTNNKPPKKMVYVPGKLVNVVI
;
A
#
# COMPACT_ATOMS: atom_id res chain seq x y z
N GLY A 1 28.64 -29.70 -10.42
CA GLY A 1 27.99 -29.24 -11.64
C GLY A 1 26.66 -28.54 -11.36
N TYR A 2 26.19 -27.83 -12.33
CA TYR A 2 24.96 -27.01 -12.22
C TYR A 2 23.66 -27.76 -12.45
N ALA A 3 23.66 -29.09 -12.61
CA ALA A 3 22.48 -29.86 -12.97
C ALA A 3 21.37 -29.74 -11.92
N CYS A 4 21.63 -30.10 -10.68
CA CYS A 4 20.60 -30.06 -9.62
C CYS A 4 20.07 -28.65 -9.38
N SER A 5 20.96 -27.63 -9.40
CA SER A 5 20.55 -26.22 -9.23
C SER A 5 19.78 -25.66 -10.44
N SER A 6 19.61 -26.43 -11.51
CA SER A 6 18.94 -25.98 -12.72
C SER A 6 17.50 -26.47 -12.86
N TRP A 7 17.06 -27.42 -12.02
CA TRP A 7 15.69 -27.96 -12.09
C TRP A 7 15.07 -28.21 -10.69
N TYR A 8 15.69 -27.73 -9.61
CA TYR A 8 15.21 -27.87 -8.22
C TYR A 8 13.77 -27.43 -8.05
N PHE A 9 13.32 -26.39 -8.77
CA PHE A 9 11.96 -25.86 -8.71
C PHE A 9 10.90 -26.88 -9.15
N LEU A 10 11.24 -27.83 -10.02
CA LEU A 10 10.37 -28.95 -10.36
C LEU A 10 10.27 -29.93 -9.19
N ARG A 11 11.40 -30.24 -8.55
CA ARG A 11 11.44 -31.15 -7.40
C ARG A 11 10.71 -30.58 -6.18
N TYR A 12 10.69 -29.27 -6.01
CA TYR A 12 9.96 -28.61 -4.92
C TYR A 12 8.44 -28.79 -5.02
N LEU A 13 7.90 -29.05 -6.20
CA LEU A 13 6.47 -29.29 -6.39
C LEU A 13 6.01 -30.66 -5.87
N ASP A 14 6.94 -31.62 -5.77
CA ASP A 14 6.69 -32.98 -5.26
C ASP A 14 7.93 -33.52 -4.51
N PRO A 15 8.29 -32.94 -3.36
CA PRO A 15 9.56 -33.22 -2.69
C PRO A 15 9.64 -34.60 -2.03
N HIS A 16 8.51 -35.23 -1.76
CA HIS A 16 8.41 -36.52 -1.06
C HIS A 16 8.19 -37.73 -1.98
N ASN A 17 8.28 -37.54 -3.28
CA ASN A 17 8.11 -38.63 -4.24
C ASN A 17 9.42 -39.46 -4.35
N ASP A 18 9.40 -40.66 -3.78
CA ASP A 18 10.55 -41.55 -3.80
C ASP A 18 10.58 -42.47 -5.05
N ALA A 19 9.49 -42.51 -5.80
CA ALA A 19 9.38 -43.39 -6.97
C ALA A 19 9.81 -42.71 -8.27
N GLU A 20 9.48 -41.43 -8.43
CA GLU A 20 9.73 -40.64 -9.64
C GLU A 20 10.33 -39.29 -9.32
N ALA A 21 10.85 -38.60 -10.35
CA ALA A 21 11.38 -37.23 -10.15
C ALA A 21 10.32 -36.25 -9.68
N TRP A 22 9.07 -36.45 -10.11
CA TRP A 22 7.86 -35.71 -9.74
C TRP A 22 6.60 -36.37 -10.26
N ASP A 23 5.43 -36.08 -9.66
CA ASP A 23 4.13 -36.45 -10.20
C ASP A 23 3.78 -35.56 -11.41
N PRO A 24 3.46 -36.14 -12.59
CA PRO A 24 3.02 -35.39 -13.77
C PRO A 24 1.80 -34.45 -13.50
N ALA A 25 0.89 -34.84 -12.63
CA ALA A 25 -0.28 -34.03 -12.27
C ALA A 25 0.13 -32.75 -11.52
N CYS A 26 1.05 -32.86 -10.56
CA CYS A 26 1.60 -31.71 -9.83
C CYS A 26 2.29 -30.74 -10.79
N ILE A 27 3.14 -31.26 -11.68
CA ILE A 27 3.85 -30.44 -12.65
C ILE A 27 2.90 -29.77 -13.64
N SER A 28 1.89 -30.47 -14.13
CA SER A 28 0.90 -29.91 -15.06
C SER A 28 0.06 -28.78 -14.40
N HIS A 29 -0.17 -28.85 -13.10
CA HIS A 29 -0.91 -27.83 -12.37
C HIS A 29 -0.07 -26.56 -12.11
N TRP A 30 1.20 -26.73 -11.69
CA TRP A 30 2.01 -25.62 -11.19
C TRP A 30 2.92 -24.96 -12.23
N MET A 31 3.23 -25.65 -13.33
CA MET A 31 4.14 -25.13 -14.35
C MET A 31 3.43 -24.38 -15.48
N PRO A 32 4.06 -23.33 -16.05
CA PRO A 32 5.34 -22.74 -15.64
C PRO A 32 5.22 -21.89 -14.36
N VAL A 33 6.33 -21.72 -13.63
CA VAL A 33 6.42 -20.85 -12.45
C VAL A 33 6.07 -19.43 -12.84
N ASP A 34 5.26 -18.73 -12.04
CA ASP A 34 4.78 -17.39 -12.37
C ASP A 34 5.89 -16.35 -12.36
N TYR A 35 6.75 -16.35 -11.33
CA TYR A 35 7.83 -15.40 -11.18
C TYR A 35 9.15 -16.06 -10.84
N TYR A 36 10.21 -15.59 -11.48
CA TYR A 36 11.59 -15.82 -11.08
C TYR A 36 12.17 -14.49 -10.59
N ASN A 37 12.79 -14.50 -9.41
CA ASN A 37 13.39 -13.33 -8.80
C ASN A 37 14.91 -13.52 -8.70
N GLY A 38 15.70 -12.57 -9.20
CA GLY A 38 17.16 -12.59 -9.09
C GLY A 38 17.86 -11.69 -10.10
N ALA A 39 18.92 -11.00 -9.66
CA ALA A 39 19.67 -10.09 -10.51
C ALA A 39 20.78 -10.77 -11.32
N ASP A 40 21.62 -11.59 -10.65
CA ASP A 40 22.90 -12.08 -11.21
C ASP A 40 22.79 -13.41 -11.95
N HIS A 41 21.60 -13.92 -12.25
CA HIS A 41 21.43 -15.29 -12.70
C HIS A 41 20.99 -15.44 -14.18
N ALA A 42 20.92 -14.34 -14.92
CA ALA A 42 20.43 -14.39 -16.31
C ALA A 42 21.27 -15.31 -17.21
N VAL A 43 22.59 -15.22 -17.12
CA VAL A 43 23.53 -16.03 -17.93
C VAL A 43 23.79 -17.42 -17.33
N ALA A 44 23.66 -17.57 -16.02
CA ALA A 44 23.91 -18.85 -15.32
C ALA A 44 22.60 -19.64 -15.12
N HIS A 45 21.85 -19.35 -14.08
CA HIS A 45 20.69 -20.14 -13.68
C HIS A 45 19.57 -20.16 -14.74
N LEU A 46 19.20 -19.01 -15.30
CA LEU A 46 18.13 -18.94 -16.30
C LEU A 46 18.49 -19.69 -17.57
N LEU A 47 19.74 -19.60 -18.02
CA LEU A 47 20.20 -20.34 -19.20
C LEU A 47 20.13 -21.84 -18.96
N TYR A 48 20.65 -22.33 -17.83
CA TYR A 48 20.68 -23.76 -17.52
C TYR A 48 19.28 -24.31 -17.21
N SER A 49 18.45 -23.60 -16.49
CA SER A 49 17.07 -24.03 -16.22
C SER A 49 16.24 -24.12 -17.50
N ARG A 50 16.40 -23.18 -18.42
CA ARG A 50 15.74 -23.25 -19.75
C ARG A 50 16.25 -24.42 -20.60
N PHE A 51 17.56 -24.69 -20.53
CA PHE A 51 18.14 -25.87 -21.22
C PHE A 51 17.52 -27.17 -20.70
N TRP A 52 17.50 -27.36 -19.36
CA TRP A 52 16.92 -28.55 -18.74
C TRP A 52 15.42 -28.66 -18.99
N MET A 53 14.69 -27.57 -18.90
CA MET A 53 13.25 -27.55 -19.14
C MET A 53 12.91 -27.95 -20.56
N ARG A 54 13.67 -27.46 -21.56
CA ARG A 54 13.51 -27.87 -22.98
C ARG A 54 13.86 -29.33 -23.22
N PHE A 55 14.85 -29.85 -22.51
CA PHE A 55 15.20 -31.28 -22.55
C PHE A 55 14.04 -32.13 -21.99
N PHE A 56 13.52 -31.80 -20.82
CA PHE A 56 12.39 -32.51 -20.23
C PHE A 56 11.12 -32.39 -21.07
N TYR A 57 10.88 -31.25 -21.68
CA TYR A 57 9.76 -31.06 -22.61
C TYR A 57 9.84 -31.98 -23.84
N LYS A 58 11.03 -32.16 -24.42
CA LYS A 58 11.25 -33.11 -25.54
C LYS A 58 11.02 -34.55 -25.12
N LEU A 59 11.19 -34.87 -23.85
CA LEU A 59 10.91 -36.22 -23.32
C LEU A 59 9.44 -36.38 -22.89
N GLY A 60 8.61 -35.33 -22.97
CA GLY A 60 7.22 -35.37 -22.52
C GLY A 60 7.02 -35.36 -21.02
N LEU A 61 8.04 -34.96 -20.24
CA LEU A 61 8.04 -35.00 -18.79
C LEU A 61 7.48 -33.69 -18.14
N VAL A 62 7.37 -32.63 -18.92
CA VAL A 62 6.85 -31.32 -18.46
C VAL A 62 5.93 -30.71 -19.53
N PRO A 63 4.93 -29.89 -19.16
CA PRO A 63 3.91 -29.39 -20.08
C PRO A 63 4.37 -28.20 -20.93
N THR A 64 5.48 -27.56 -20.60
CA THR A 64 5.96 -26.33 -21.24
C THR A 64 7.48 -26.35 -21.42
N PRO A 65 8.01 -25.76 -22.52
CA PRO A 65 9.46 -25.66 -22.74
C PRO A 65 10.14 -24.51 -21.93
N GLU A 66 9.38 -23.60 -21.38
CA GLU A 66 9.91 -22.47 -20.60
C GLU A 66 9.55 -22.62 -19.11
N PRO A 67 10.53 -22.46 -18.20
CA PRO A 67 10.34 -22.70 -16.76
C PRO A 67 9.57 -21.58 -16.06
N PHE A 68 9.73 -20.33 -16.50
CA PHE A 68 9.22 -19.14 -15.84
C PHE A 68 8.40 -18.28 -16.81
N LYS A 69 7.26 -17.73 -16.34
CA LYS A 69 6.43 -16.80 -17.12
C LYS A 69 7.06 -15.40 -17.14
N ARG A 70 7.59 -14.96 -15.99
CA ARG A 70 8.14 -13.62 -15.82
C ARG A 70 9.38 -13.66 -14.94
N MET A 71 10.36 -12.81 -15.26
CA MET A 71 11.49 -12.52 -14.40
C MET A 71 11.26 -11.15 -13.75
N MET A 72 11.39 -11.11 -12.42
CA MET A 72 11.48 -9.87 -11.64
C MET A 72 12.95 -9.58 -11.36
N TYR A 73 13.44 -8.46 -11.90
CA TYR A 73 14.81 -8.03 -11.65
C TYR A 73 14.83 -7.21 -10.37
N ASN A 74 15.49 -7.73 -9.33
CA ASN A 74 15.78 -6.96 -8.12
C ASN A 74 17.22 -6.48 -8.12
N ALA A 75 17.42 -5.25 -7.68
CA ALA A 75 18.74 -4.68 -7.44
C ALA A 75 19.26 -5.04 -6.03
N TYR A 76 20.40 -4.48 -5.65
CA TYR A 76 21.06 -4.77 -4.38
C TYR A 76 20.85 -3.66 -3.35
N ILE A 77 20.65 -4.05 -2.11
CA ILE A 77 20.89 -3.17 -0.97
C ILE A 77 22.39 -3.23 -0.69
N MET A 78 23.06 -2.11 -0.92
CA MET A 78 24.50 -1.95 -0.76
C MET A 78 24.84 -1.63 0.70
N ALA A 79 26.07 -1.85 1.11
CA ALA A 79 26.55 -1.35 2.40
C ALA A 79 26.50 0.19 2.46
N PRO A 80 26.56 0.82 3.64
CA PRO A 80 26.49 2.28 3.79
C PRO A 80 27.54 3.06 2.97
N ASP A 81 28.65 2.41 2.64
CA ASP A 81 29.73 2.95 1.80
C ASP A 81 29.46 2.80 0.29
N GLY A 82 28.27 2.30 -0.09
CA GLY A 82 27.88 2.07 -1.47
C GLY A 82 28.52 0.86 -2.14
N GLN A 83 29.24 0.01 -1.38
CA GLN A 83 29.80 -1.23 -1.92
C GLN A 83 28.85 -2.42 -1.71
N LYS A 84 28.96 -3.42 -2.60
CA LYS A 84 28.23 -4.69 -2.43
C LYS A 84 28.64 -5.36 -1.11
N MET A 85 27.65 -5.75 -0.30
CA MET A 85 27.86 -6.46 0.95
C MET A 85 28.55 -7.81 0.70
N SER A 86 29.54 -8.12 1.50
CA SER A 86 30.28 -9.39 1.41
C SER A 86 30.85 -9.78 2.77
N LYS A 87 30.74 -11.06 3.13
CA LYS A 87 31.33 -11.60 4.36
C LYS A 87 32.86 -11.38 4.42
N SER A 88 33.54 -11.48 3.28
CA SER A 88 35.00 -11.25 3.20
C SER A 88 35.41 -9.80 3.44
N LYS A 89 34.50 -8.84 3.22
CA LYS A 89 34.72 -7.41 3.49
C LYS A 89 34.30 -6.99 4.89
N GLY A 90 33.54 -7.84 5.59
CA GLY A 90 33.00 -7.51 6.91
C GLY A 90 31.97 -6.37 6.92
N ASN A 91 31.34 -6.06 5.76
CA ASN A 91 30.38 -4.97 5.60
C ASN A 91 28.93 -5.46 5.44
N VAL A 92 28.66 -6.69 5.88
CA VAL A 92 27.32 -7.29 5.85
C VAL A 92 26.50 -6.73 7.02
N ILE A 93 25.25 -6.39 6.76
CA ILE A 93 24.24 -6.07 7.78
C ILE A 93 23.45 -7.34 8.06
N ASP A 94 23.49 -7.81 9.30
CA ASP A 94 22.75 -8.98 9.71
C ASP A 94 21.29 -8.60 10.03
N PRO A 95 20.29 -9.17 9.34
CA PRO A 95 18.88 -8.97 9.67
C PRO A 95 18.54 -9.30 11.12
N MET A 96 19.20 -10.29 11.73
CA MET A 96 18.95 -10.68 13.12
C MET A 96 19.32 -9.55 14.09
N GLU A 97 20.46 -8.87 13.89
CA GLU A 97 20.85 -7.73 14.71
C GLU A 97 19.81 -6.60 14.68
N ILE A 98 19.19 -6.36 13.52
CA ILE A 98 18.13 -5.37 13.38
C ILE A 98 16.87 -5.80 14.14
N MET A 99 16.47 -7.07 14.02
CA MET A 99 15.31 -7.60 14.74
C MET A 99 15.50 -7.62 16.25
N ASP A 100 16.68 -8.04 16.71
CA ASP A 100 17.05 -8.12 18.13
C ASP A 100 17.20 -6.73 18.77
N SER A 101 17.44 -5.69 17.98
CA SER A 101 17.48 -4.31 18.47
C SER A 101 16.09 -3.71 18.77
N GLY A 102 15.02 -4.51 18.67
CA GLY A 102 13.67 -4.17 19.07
C GLY A 102 12.77 -3.57 17.96
N TYR A 103 13.27 -3.50 16.72
CA TYR A 103 12.45 -3.02 15.61
C TYR A 103 11.55 -4.10 15.01
N GLY A 104 11.97 -5.38 15.13
CA GLY A 104 11.21 -6.52 14.61
C GLY A 104 11.29 -6.71 13.09
N ALA A 105 10.78 -7.86 12.64
CA ALA A 105 10.84 -8.25 11.23
C ALA A 105 10.01 -7.34 10.32
N ASP A 106 8.84 -6.88 10.75
CA ASP A 106 7.95 -6.07 9.93
C ASP A 106 8.57 -4.70 9.58
N ALA A 107 9.26 -4.06 10.53
CA ALA A 107 9.91 -2.79 10.27
C ALA A 107 11.05 -2.92 9.25
N LEU A 108 11.81 -4.02 9.32
CA LEU A 108 12.86 -4.34 8.36
C LEU A 108 12.25 -4.61 6.97
N ARG A 109 11.23 -5.46 6.87
CA ARG A 109 10.55 -5.76 5.60
C ARG A 109 10.00 -4.52 4.91
N VAL A 110 9.31 -3.66 5.66
CA VAL A 110 8.78 -2.39 5.12
C VAL A 110 9.91 -1.48 4.66
N TYR A 111 11.05 -1.45 5.38
CA TYR A 111 12.20 -0.65 4.99
C TYR A 111 12.84 -1.15 3.69
N GLU A 112 13.06 -2.45 3.54
CA GLU A 112 13.64 -3.04 2.33
C GLU A 112 12.79 -2.76 1.08
N MET A 113 11.44 -2.77 1.24
CA MET A 113 10.52 -2.43 0.15
C MET A 113 10.42 -0.92 -0.11
N PHE A 114 10.82 -0.09 0.86
CA PHE A 114 10.67 1.37 0.78
C PHE A 114 11.94 2.10 0.33
N ILE A 115 13.12 1.51 0.55
CA ILE A 115 14.42 2.20 0.43
C ILE A 115 14.66 2.79 -0.98
N ALA A 116 14.25 2.07 -2.02
CA ALA A 116 14.45 2.46 -3.43
C ALA A 116 13.44 1.77 -4.35
N PRO A 117 13.35 2.19 -5.63
CA PRO A 117 12.74 1.36 -6.67
C PRO A 117 13.39 -0.03 -6.70
N TYR A 118 12.57 -1.05 -6.92
CA TYR A 118 12.97 -2.45 -6.80
C TYR A 118 14.13 -2.86 -7.73
N ASP A 119 14.27 -2.18 -8.85
CA ASP A 119 15.28 -2.39 -9.89
C ASP A 119 16.51 -1.47 -9.77
N MET A 120 16.64 -0.72 -8.66
CA MET A 120 17.75 0.22 -8.44
C MET A 120 18.53 -0.11 -7.16
N ASP A 121 19.86 -0.15 -7.30
CA ASP A 121 20.74 -0.29 -6.13
C ASP A 121 20.59 0.91 -5.19
N ALA A 122 20.58 0.62 -3.88
CA ALA A 122 20.50 1.65 -2.85
C ALA A 122 21.46 1.36 -1.69
N PRO A 123 22.16 2.37 -1.16
CA PRO A 123 22.96 2.19 0.04
C PRO A 123 22.05 2.05 1.27
N TRP A 124 22.42 1.16 2.17
CA TRP A 124 21.76 1.02 3.47
C TRP A 124 21.84 2.33 4.27
N ASP A 125 20.70 2.83 4.72
CA ASP A 125 20.60 3.94 5.68
C ASP A 125 20.13 3.42 7.04
N PRO A 126 20.95 3.46 8.10
CA PRO A 126 20.58 2.96 9.43
C PRO A 126 19.42 3.72 10.06
N ARG A 127 19.06 4.91 9.54
CA ARG A 127 17.91 5.70 10.00
C ARG A 127 16.58 5.23 9.42
N GLY A 128 16.61 4.38 8.40
CA GLY A 128 15.41 3.96 7.67
C GLY A 128 14.52 3.04 8.49
N VAL A 129 15.08 1.99 9.11
CA VAL A 129 14.31 1.05 9.94
C VAL A 129 13.62 1.74 11.12
N PRO A 130 14.26 2.63 11.90
CA PRO A 130 13.55 3.45 12.88
C PRO A 130 12.38 4.26 12.29
N GLY A 131 12.50 4.70 11.04
CA GLY A 131 11.44 5.42 10.32
C GLY A 131 10.22 4.55 10.06
N THR A 132 10.43 3.35 9.53
CA THR A 132 9.35 2.39 9.25
C THR A 132 8.74 1.82 10.52
N TYR A 133 9.53 1.60 11.57
CA TYR A 133 9.02 1.24 12.89
C TYR A 133 8.05 2.30 13.46
N ARG A 134 8.39 3.60 13.36
CA ARG A 134 7.47 4.68 13.76
C ARG A 134 6.20 4.70 12.92
N PHE A 135 6.28 4.38 11.64
CA PHE A 135 5.10 4.24 10.79
C PHE A 135 4.19 3.11 11.28
N LEU A 136 4.73 1.91 11.55
CA LEU A 136 3.98 0.77 12.07
C LEU A 136 3.36 1.05 13.43
N ASN A 137 4.07 1.72 14.33
CA ASN A 137 3.50 2.18 15.61
C ASN A 137 2.31 3.13 15.43
N ARG A 138 2.33 3.98 14.41
CA ARG A 138 1.18 4.85 14.12
C ARG A 138 -0.01 4.05 13.59
N VAL A 139 0.23 3.02 12.78
CA VAL A 139 -0.83 2.09 12.36
C VAL A 139 -1.42 1.39 13.58
N TRP A 140 -0.59 0.85 14.46
CA TRP A 140 -1.03 0.26 15.73
C TRP A 140 -1.91 1.22 16.53
N ASN A 141 -1.41 2.40 16.81
CA ASN A 141 -2.10 3.37 17.67
C ASN A 141 -3.45 3.79 17.09
N VAL A 142 -3.58 4.02 15.78
CA VAL A 142 -4.86 4.44 15.18
C VAL A 142 -5.91 3.34 15.27
N VAL A 143 -5.51 2.06 15.16
CA VAL A 143 -6.43 0.92 15.36
C VAL A 143 -6.81 0.78 16.83
N GLN A 144 -5.87 0.91 17.77
CA GLN A 144 -6.16 0.85 19.21
C GLN A 144 -7.12 1.96 19.65
N GLU A 145 -6.95 3.18 19.15
CA GLU A 145 -7.87 4.27 19.42
C GLU A 145 -9.29 3.99 18.88
N PHE A 146 -9.39 3.36 17.71
CA PHE A 146 -10.68 2.94 17.17
C PHE A 146 -11.35 1.87 18.04
N LEU A 147 -10.61 0.87 18.50
CA LEU A 147 -11.11 -0.17 19.42
C LEU A 147 -11.59 0.43 20.75
N ALA A 148 -10.88 1.41 21.28
CA ALA A 148 -11.29 2.15 22.47
C ALA A 148 -12.60 2.93 22.23
N ALA A 149 -12.76 3.57 21.06
CA ALA A 149 -13.99 4.26 20.69
C ALA A 149 -15.18 3.30 20.56
N LEU A 150 -14.97 2.09 19.96
CA LEU A 150 -15.98 1.05 19.89
C LEU A 150 -16.44 0.58 21.27
N SER A 151 -15.50 0.38 22.19
CA SER A 151 -15.79 -0.06 23.56
C SER A 151 -16.60 1.00 24.31
N SER A 152 -16.25 2.28 24.17
CA SER A 152 -16.95 3.40 24.80
C SER A 152 -18.39 3.54 24.28
N SER A 153 -18.62 3.34 22.98
CA SER A 153 -19.95 3.41 22.37
C SER A 153 -20.86 2.28 22.87
N ARG A 154 -20.33 1.08 23.07
CA ARG A 154 -21.10 -0.05 23.60
C ARG A 154 -21.53 0.16 25.06
N VAL A 155 -20.69 0.77 25.87
CA VAL A 155 -21.02 1.11 27.27
C VAL A 155 -22.17 2.14 27.33
N HIS A 156 -22.16 3.16 26.48
CA HIS A 156 -23.24 4.15 26.41
C HIS A 156 -24.57 3.56 25.97
N SER A 157 -24.59 2.70 24.94
CA SER A 157 -25.81 2.04 24.48
C SER A 157 -26.39 1.08 25.51
N SER A 158 -25.55 0.44 26.33
CA SER A 158 -25.97 -0.46 27.41
C SER A 158 -26.59 0.26 28.61
N LEU A 159 -26.29 1.54 28.78
CA LEU A 159 -26.84 2.36 29.87
C LEU A 159 -28.18 3.00 29.52
N GLU A 160 -28.50 3.09 28.24
CA GLU A 160 -29.75 3.73 27.76
C GLU A 160 -30.92 2.75 27.51
N SER A 161 -30.73 1.42 27.60
CA SER A 161 -31.79 0.44 27.36
C SER A 161 -31.71 -0.76 28.29
N PRO A 162 -32.53 -0.84 29.35
CA PRO A 162 -32.77 -2.10 30.04
C PRO A 162 -33.94 -2.82 29.39
N GLN A 163 -33.75 -3.50 28.25
CA GLN A 163 -34.69 -4.49 27.73
C GLN A 163 -33.97 -5.61 26.98
N GLU A 164 -34.18 -6.82 27.51
CA GLU A 164 -34.08 -8.19 26.95
C GLU A 164 -33.11 -8.47 25.79
N ILE A 165 -31.99 -9.09 26.17
CA ILE A 165 -31.08 -9.77 25.24
C ILE A 165 -31.66 -11.12 24.88
N THR A 166 -32.34 -11.24 23.75
CA THR A 166 -32.52 -12.51 23.06
C THR A 166 -31.29 -12.76 22.20
N ARG A 167 -30.54 -13.81 22.56
CA ARG A 167 -29.37 -14.28 21.83
C ARG A 167 -29.82 -14.90 20.50
N GLU A 168 -29.57 -14.24 19.40
CA GLU A 168 -29.43 -14.92 18.12
C GLU A 168 -27.97 -14.87 17.66
N ARG A 169 -27.33 -16.05 17.78
CA ARG A 169 -26.07 -16.35 17.09
C ARG A 169 -26.40 -16.64 15.64
N SER A 170 -26.07 -15.74 14.73
CA SER A 170 -26.02 -16.06 13.31
C SER A 170 -24.55 -16.15 12.87
N ALA A 171 -24.24 -17.34 12.33
CA ALA A 171 -22.98 -17.72 11.78
C ALA A 171 -22.58 -16.88 10.55
N GLY A 172 -21.29 -16.75 10.37
CA GLY A 172 -20.50 -16.14 9.34
C GLY A 172 -21.10 -15.99 7.94
N ALA A 173 -21.03 -14.76 7.46
CA ALA A 173 -20.98 -14.50 6.03
C ALA A 173 -19.86 -13.47 5.81
N SER A 174 -18.77 -13.93 5.21
CA SER A 174 -17.74 -13.09 4.61
C SER A 174 -18.35 -12.40 3.39
N ALA A 175 -19.01 -11.27 3.62
CA ALA A 175 -19.42 -10.36 2.56
C ALA A 175 -18.68 -9.05 2.81
N THR A 176 -17.92 -8.60 1.83
CA THR A 176 -17.35 -7.26 1.75
C THR A 176 -18.52 -6.26 1.74
N HIS A 177 -18.94 -5.83 2.92
CA HIS A 177 -20.04 -4.90 3.06
C HIS A 177 -19.48 -3.48 2.91
N GLU A 178 -19.78 -2.81 1.80
CA GLU A 178 -19.49 -1.39 1.64
C GLU A 178 -20.33 -0.59 2.64
N PRO A 179 -19.73 0.30 3.44
CA PRO A 179 -20.46 1.08 4.43
C PRO A 179 -21.38 2.11 3.76
N SER A 180 -22.62 2.19 4.24
CA SER A 180 -23.52 3.27 3.90
C SER A 180 -23.01 4.59 4.47
N THR A 181 -23.08 5.67 3.68
CA THR A 181 -22.69 7.04 4.08
C THR A 181 -23.59 7.65 5.17
N ALA A 182 -24.60 6.92 5.66
CA ALA A 182 -25.64 7.44 6.54
C ALA A 182 -25.23 7.65 8.02
N SER A 183 -24.06 7.18 8.46
CA SER A 183 -23.65 7.19 9.87
C SER A 183 -22.58 8.22 10.26
N VAL A 184 -22.00 8.95 9.30
CA VAL A 184 -21.08 10.08 9.51
C VAL A 184 -21.62 11.25 8.69
N GLY A 185 -21.46 12.50 9.13
CA GLY A 185 -21.88 13.68 8.36
C GLY A 185 -21.44 13.53 6.89
N GLY A 186 -22.35 13.60 5.93
CA GLY A 186 -22.15 13.09 4.56
C GLY A 186 -20.83 13.54 3.88
N GLY A 187 -20.31 14.73 4.22
CA GLY A 187 -19.03 15.25 3.71
C GLY A 187 -17.78 14.58 4.32
N ASP A 188 -17.86 14.24 5.59
CA ASP A 188 -16.73 13.69 6.35
C ASP A 188 -16.48 12.22 5.99
N ALA A 189 -17.57 11.45 5.89
CA ALA A 189 -17.51 10.05 5.41
C ALA A 189 -16.98 9.97 3.98
N ALA A 190 -17.40 10.85 3.10
CA ALA A 190 -16.94 10.90 1.72
C ALA A 190 -15.43 11.18 1.63
N THR A 191 -14.89 12.05 2.49
CA THR A 191 -13.47 12.35 2.55
C THR A 191 -12.65 11.12 2.97
N LEU A 192 -13.10 10.41 4.00
CA LEU A 192 -12.42 9.21 4.49
C LEU A 192 -12.48 8.07 3.46
N LEU A 193 -13.65 7.84 2.84
CA LEU A 193 -13.82 6.86 1.78
C LEU A 193 -12.96 7.18 0.56
N ARG A 194 -12.89 8.43 0.13
CA ARG A 194 -12.02 8.85 -0.97
C ARG A 194 -10.54 8.55 -0.67
N LEU A 195 -10.06 8.88 0.53
CA LEU A 195 -8.70 8.56 0.96
C LEU A 195 -8.46 7.05 0.88
N THR A 196 -9.38 6.24 1.39
CA THR A 196 -9.29 4.78 1.40
C THR A 196 -9.25 4.21 -0.02
N HIS A 197 -10.25 4.50 -0.85
CA HIS A 197 -10.33 3.96 -2.20
C HIS A 197 -9.20 4.43 -3.12
N SER A 198 -8.74 5.68 -2.97
CA SER A 198 -7.58 6.17 -3.73
C SER A 198 -6.29 5.44 -3.34
N THR A 199 -6.11 5.15 -2.06
CA THR A 199 -4.94 4.40 -1.59
C THR A 199 -4.99 2.95 -2.04
N ILE A 200 -6.13 2.25 -1.91
CA ILE A 200 -6.29 0.88 -2.42
C ILE A 200 -5.90 0.82 -3.89
N LYS A 201 -6.48 1.71 -4.73
CA LYS A 201 -6.17 1.78 -6.16
C LYS A 201 -4.69 2.01 -6.44
N LYS A 202 -4.08 2.96 -5.73
CA LYS A 202 -2.66 3.29 -5.89
C LYS A 202 -1.76 2.12 -5.51
N VAL A 203 -1.97 1.54 -4.33
CA VAL A 203 -1.15 0.42 -3.83
C VAL A 203 -1.29 -0.80 -4.72
N THR A 204 -2.52 -1.12 -5.18
CA THR A 204 -2.75 -2.24 -6.10
C THR A 204 -1.93 -2.09 -7.38
N ARG A 205 -2.02 -0.92 -8.02
CA ARG A 205 -1.25 -0.63 -9.25
C ARG A 205 0.25 -0.64 -9.03
N ASP A 206 0.69 -0.06 -7.92
CA ASP A 206 2.12 0.00 -7.60
C ASP A 206 2.70 -1.41 -7.36
N ILE A 207 1.93 -2.32 -6.74
CA ILE A 207 2.35 -3.73 -6.58
C ILE A 207 2.39 -4.45 -7.94
N GLU A 208 1.38 -4.27 -8.79
CA GLU A 208 1.34 -4.84 -10.14
C GLU A 208 2.52 -4.36 -11.01
N ASP A 209 2.93 -3.10 -10.83
CA ASP A 209 4.05 -2.46 -11.53
C ASP A 209 5.42 -2.67 -10.84
N GLU A 210 5.50 -3.47 -9.75
CA GLU A 210 6.72 -3.70 -8.95
C GLU A 210 7.30 -2.41 -8.31
N LYS A 211 6.45 -1.41 -8.05
CA LYS A 211 6.81 -0.11 -7.43
C LYS A 211 6.55 -0.13 -5.92
N PHE A 212 7.19 -1.05 -5.21
CA PHE A 212 6.91 -1.29 -3.79
C PHE A 212 7.20 -0.06 -2.92
N ASN A 213 8.21 0.73 -3.26
CA ASN A 213 8.54 1.95 -2.54
C ASN A 213 7.44 3.01 -2.60
N THR A 214 6.76 3.17 -3.74
CA THR A 214 5.63 4.09 -3.87
C THR A 214 4.36 3.53 -3.25
N ALA A 215 4.17 2.21 -3.22
CA ALA A 215 3.10 1.56 -2.48
C ALA A 215 3.22 1.84 -0.96
N VAL A 216 4.42 1.66 -0.39
CA VAL A 216 4.68 1.99 1.02
C VAL A 216 4.48 3.48 1.28
N ALA A 217 4.97 4.36 0.41
CA ALA A 217 4.74 5.80 0.53
C ALA A 217 3.24 6.16 0.55
N ALA A 218 2.44 5.54 -0.33
CA ALA A 218 0.98 5.76 -0.35
C ALA A 218 0.29 5.33 0.95
N MET A 219 0.71 4.22 1.55
CA MET A 219 0.20 3.79 2.86
C MET A 219 0.62 4.75 3.99
N MET A 220 1.85 5.28 3.96
CA MET A 220 2.30 6.31 4.90
C MET A 220 1.50 7.60 4.75
N GLU A 221 1.20 8.02 3.52
CA GLU A 221 0.34 9.19 3.23
C GLU A 221 -1.08 8.96 3.72
N MET A 222 -1.64 7.76 3.54
CA MET A 222 -2.95 7.39 4.09
C MET A 222 -2.96 7.55 5.61
N VAL A 223 -1.99 6.99 6.32
CA VAL A 223 -1.90 7.13 7.78
C VAL A 223 -1.80 8.60 8.19
N ASN A 224 -1.02 9.43 7.48
CA ASN A 224 -0.99 10.87 7.72
C ASN A 224 -2.36 11.52 7.55
N GLY A 225 -3.09 11.13 6.50
CA GLY A 225 -4.46 11.58 6.25
C GLY A 225 -5.43 11.18 7.36
N LEU A 226 -5.33 9.93 7.87
CA LEU A 226 -6.15 9.44 8.98
C LEU A 226 -5.92 10.25 10.27
N TYR A 227 -4.67 10.54 10.61
CA TYR A 227 -4.35 11.37 11.77
C TYR A 227 -4.90 12.78 11.64
N LYS A 228 -4.72 13.41 10.47
CA LYS A 228 -5.27 14.76 10.20
C LYS A 228 -6.80 14.74 10.27
N PHE A 229 -7.44 13.73 9.70
CA PHE A 229 -8.90 13.59 9.75
C PHE A 229 -9.39 13.41 11.19
N LYS A 230 -8.72 12.56 11.97
CA LYS A 230 -9.01 12.34 13.40
C LYS A 230 -8.86 13.62 14.23
N GLU A 231 -7.82 14.42 13.99
CA GLU A 231 -7.62 15.70 14.70
C GLU A 231 -8.76 16.68 14.45
N SER A 232 -9.34 16.67 13.24
CA SER A 232 -10.42 17.60 12.87
C SER A 232 -11.82 17.12 13.29
N HIS A 233 -12.07 15.80 13.28
CA HIS A 233 -13.42 15.22 13.41
C HIS A 233 -13.57 14.24 14.59
N GLY A 234 -12.46 13.94 15.30
CA GLY A 234 -12.42 12.91 16.33
C GLY A 234 -12.39 11.48 15.77
N MET A 235 -12.06 10.53 16.63
CA MET A 235 -12.21 9.10 16.31
C MET A 235 -13.66 8.68 16.58
N GLN A 236 -14.30 8.08 15.59
CA GLN A 236 -15.70 7.65 15.65
C GLN A 236 -15.80 6.14 15.49
N ALA A 237 -16.64 5.51 16.30
CA ALA A 237 -17.00 4.10 16.21
C ALA A 237 -17.99 3.88 15.05
N SER A 238 -17.51 4.05 13.79
CA SER A 238 -18.34 3.96 12.59
C SER A 238 -17.87 2.87 11.63
N GLU A 239 -18.78 2.36 10.80
CA GLU A 239 -18.46 1.39 9.75
C GLU A 239 -17.47 1.97 8.72
N THR A 240 -17.51 3.28 8.45
CA THR A 240 -16.55 3.95 7.57
C THR A 240 -15.13 3.88 8.11
N TRP A 241 -14.93 4.12 9.41
CA TRP A 241 -13.63 3.95 10.06
C TRP A 241 -13.19 2.49 10.06
N ARG A 242 -14.11 1.56 10.38
CA ARG A 242 -13.82 0.12 10.35
C ARG A 242 -13.33 -0.31 8.97
N PHE A 243 -14.09 -0.03 7.92
CA PHE A 243 -13.73 -0.33 6.53
C PHE A 243 -12.37 0.27 6.14
N THR A 244 -12.11 1.51 6.56
CA THR A 244 -10.84 2.20 6.27
C THR A 244 -9.64 1.51 6.92
N LEU A 245 -9.77 1.13 8.20
CA LEU A 245 -8.70 0.46 8.93
C LEU A 245 -8.49 -0.97 8.44
N GLU A 246 -9.54 -1.73 8.23
CA GLU A 246 -9.46 -3.07 7.64
C GLU A 246 -8.80 -3.04 6.26
N SER A 247 -9.18 -2.09 5.40
CA SER A 247 -8.55 -1.90 4.08
C SER A 247 -7.06 -1.55 4.20
N LEU A 248 -6.68 -0.68 5.15
CA LEU A 248 -5.28 -0.35 5.42
C LEU A 248 -4.49 -1.59 5.83
N LEU A 249 -5.03 -2.41 6.74
CA LEU A 249 -4.38 -3.65 7.18
C LEU A 249 -4.23 -4.64 6.03
N GLN A 250 -5.26 -4.83 5.20
CA GLN A 250 -5.21 -5.74 4.06
C GLN A 250 -4.13 -5.34 3.04
N ILE A 251 -4.02 -4.05 2.66
CA ILE A 251 -2.99 -3.61 1.71
C ILE A 251 -1.58 -3.58 2.33
N LEU A 252 -1.47 -3.49 3.66
CA LEU A 252 -0.20 -3.51 4.39
C LEU A 252 0.29 -4.95 4.67
N ALA A 253 -0.61 -5.92 4.74
CA ALA A 253 -0.30 -7.30 5.14
C ALA A 253 0.87 -7.95 4.37
N PRO A 254 1.04 -7.79 3.05
CA PRO A 254 2.19 -8.34 2.34
C PRO A 254 3.53 -7.75 2.79
N PHE A 255 3.52 -6.52 3.28
CA PHE A 255 4.71 -5.78 3.71
C PHE A 255 5.04 -6.03 5.20
N ALA A 256 4.01 -6.06 6.05
CA ALA A 256 4.14 -6.17 7.51
C ALA A 256 3.15 -7.22 8.06
N PRO A 257 3.43 -8.53 7.81
CA PRO A 257 2.47 -9.60 8.05
C PRO A 257 2.11 -9.81 9.53
N HIS A 258 3.04 -9.57 10.46
CA HIS A 258 2.80 -9.89 11.87
C HIS A 258 1.89 -8.86 12.55
N ILE A 259 2.21 -7.56 12.41
CA ILE A 259 1.40 -6.50 13.02
C ILE A 259 -0.02 -6.45 12.41
N THR A 260 -0.15 -6.73 11.10
CA THR A 260 -1.46 -6.70 10.45
C THR A 260 -2.33 -7.88 10.86
N GLU A 261 -1.76 -9.05 11.06
CA GLU A 261 -2.49 -10.23 11.59
C GLU A 261 -2.98 -9.97 13.00
N GLU A 262 -2.12 -9.47 13.89
CA GLU A 262 -2.50 -9.15 15.28
C GLU A 262 -3.66 -8.15 15.32
N LEU A 263 -3.53 -7.03 14.61
CA LEU A 263 -4.57 -6.01 14.58
C LEU A 263 -5.86 -6.49 13.90
N TRP A 264 -5.76 -7.40 12.92
CA TRP A 264 -6.91 -8.02 12.27
C TRP A 264 -7.74 -8.85 13.26
N GLN A 265 -7.07 -9.65 14.08
CA GLN A 265 -7.71 -10.43 15.14
C GLN A 265 -8.31 -9.53 16.23
N GLU A 266 -7.62 -8.46 16.64
CA GLU A 266 -8.15 -7.50 17.61
C GLU A 266 -9.40 -6.76 17.11
N LEU A 267 -9.54 -6.54 15.79
CA LEU A 267 -10.75 -6.02 15.18
C LEU A 267 -11.92 -7.01 15.20
N GLY A 268 -11.68 -8.26 15.64
CA GLY A 268 -12.69 -9.30 15.87
C GLY A 268 -12.82 -10.32 14.73
N HIS A 269 -11.89 -10.35 13.79
CA HIS A 269 -11.82 -11.39 12.77
C HIS A 269 -11.27 -12.70 13.36
N THR A 270 -11.77 -13.83 12.87
CA THR A 270 -11.37 -15.18 13.34
C THR A 270 -10.54 -15.93 12.30
N ASP A 271 -10.55 -15.48 11.08
CA ASP A 271 -9.73 -15.95 9.96
C ASP A 271 -8.46 -15.10 9.83
N THR A 272 -7.43 -15.67 9.23
CA THR A 272 -6.18 -14.94 8.99
C THR A 272 -6.33 -13.92 7.86
N ILE A 273 -5.74 -12.73 8.04
CA ILE A 273 -5.71 -11.67 7.02
C ILE A 273 -5.03 -12.14 5.72
N HIS A 274 -4.11 -13.10 5.82
CA HIS A 274 -3.27 -13.54 4.69
C HIS A 274 -3.99 -14.41 3.65
N VAL A 275 -5.17 -14.95 3.97
CA VAL A 275 -6.03 -15.66 3.01
C VAL A 275 -7.26 -14.84 2.64
N ASN A 276 -7.38 -13.63 3.18
CA ASN A 276 -8.50 -12.74 2.89
C ASN A 276 -8.39 -12.16 1.47
N HIS A 277 -9.51 -11.74 0.93
CA HIS A 277 -9.54 -11.14 -0.39
C HIS A 277 -8.87 -9.75 -0.38
N TRP A 278 -8.13 -9.45 -1.47
CA TRP A 278 -7.59 -8.11 -1.67
C TRP A 278 -8.70 -7.07 -1.76
N PRO A 279 -8.60 -5.92 -1.06
CA PRO A 279 -9.66 -4.93 -1.04
C PRO A 279 -9.86 -4.30 -2.42
N LYS A 280 -11.12 -4.07 -2.77
CA LYS A 280 -11.49 -3.42 -4.04
C LYS A 280 -11.76 -1.94 -3.83
N TRP A 281 -11.41 -1.13 -4.83
CA TRP A 281 -11.80 0.27 -4.84
C TRP A 281 -13.04 0.47 -5.71
N ASP A 282 -13.80 1.53 -5.40
CA ASP A 282 -14.94 1.97 -6.21
C ASP A 282 -14.62 3.36 -6.79
N GLU A 283 -14.71 3.47 -8.11
CA GLU A 283 -14.42 4.71 -8.85
C GLU A 283 -15.33 5.88 -8.45
N LYS A 284 -16.53 5.60 -7.93
CA LYS A 284 -17.46 6.66 -7.48
C LYS A 284 -16.88 7.53 -6.37
N TYR A 285 -16.02 6.97 -5.50
CA TYR A 285 -15.36 7.72 -4.43
C TYR A 285 -14.09 8.44 -4.89
N LEU A 286 -13.61 8.15 -6.09
CA LEU A 286 -12.41 8.78 -6.66
C LEU A 286 -12.74 10.05 -7.42
N VAL A 287 -13.98 10.26 -7.76
CA VAL A 287 -14.45 11.51 -8.37
C VAL A 287 -14.37 12.58 -7.28
N SER A 288 -13.47 13.53 -7.45
CA SER A 288 -13.38 14.68 -6.55
C SER A 288 -14.33 15.74 -7.05
N ASP A 289 -15.33 16.10 -6.26
CA ASP A 289 -16.15 17.29 -6.50
C ASP A 289 -15.35 18.58 -6.30
N VAL A 290 -14.08 18.45 -5.87
CA VAL A 290 -13.19 19.57 -5.58
C VAL A 290 -11.90 19.42 -6.37
N MET A 291 -11.47 20.48 -7.03
CA MET A 291 -10.17 20.58 -7.71
C MET A 291 -9.27 21.62 -7.04
N THR A 292 -7.98 21.32 -6.95
CA THR A 292 -6.99 22.29 -6.45
C THR A 292 -6.50 23.16 -7.58
N ILE A 293 -6.80 24.45 -7.50
CA ILE A 293 -6.30 25.47 -8.43
C ILE A 293 -5.12 26.20 -7.81
N ILE A 294 -3.99 26.20 -8.54
CA ILE A 294 -2.80 26.95 -8.18
C ILE A 294 -3.00 28.41 -8.56
N VAL A 295 -2.87 29.35 -7.61
CA VAL A 295 -2.97 30.79 -7.89
C VAL A 295 -1.57 31.39 -7.92
N GLN A 296 -1.25 32.01 -9.05
CA GLN A 296 0.00 32.74 -9.27
C GLN A 296 -0.30 34.24 -9.38
N VAL A 297 0.64 35.08 -8.94
CA VAL A 297 0.67 36.53 -9.24
C VAL A 297 1.98 36.83 -9.94
N ASN A 298 1.89 37.34 -11.15
CA ASN A 298 3.04 37.61 -12.04
C ASN A 298 3.96 36.35 -12.16
N GLY A 299 3.37 35.15 -12.37
CA GLY A 299 4.07 33.89 -12.53
C GLY A 299 4.63 33.24 -11.24
N LYS A 300 4.46 33.85 -10.07
CA LYS A 300 4.92 33.28 -8.79
C LYS A 300 3.75 32.73 -8.00
N LEU A 301 3.89 31.47 -7.51
CA LEU A 301 2.90 30.81 -6.63
C LEU A 301 2.61 31.66 -5.40
N ARG A 302 1.31 31.91 -5.12
CA ARG A 302 0.86 32.71 -3.98
C ARG A 302 -0.20 32.02 -3.13
N SER A 303 -1.06 31.20 -3.75
CA SER A 303 -2.09 30.44 -3.03
C SER A 303 -2.43 29.14 -3.76
N LYS A 304 -3.13 28.25 -3.05
CA LYS A 304 -3.79 27.05 -3.58
C LYS A 304 -5.24 27.13 -3.12
N LEU A 305 -6.18 27.08 -4.06
CA LEU A 305 -7.61 27.10 -3.78
C LEU A 305 -8.18 25.72 -4.04
N GLU A 306 -9.00 25.23 -3.13
CA GLU A 306 -9.85 24.06 -3.34
C GLU A 306 -11.23 24.55 -3.77
N LEU A 307 -11.59 24.28 -5.02
CA LEU A 307 -12.82 24.75 -5.65
C LEU A 307 -13.59 23.57 -6.23
N SER A 308 -14.93 23.69 -6.28
CA SER A 308 -15.77 22.67 -6.93
C SER A 308 -15.32 22.44 -8.37
N THR A 309 -15.38 21.18 -8.83
CA THR A 309 -15.10 20.83 -10.24
C THR A 309 -16.12 21.42 -11.20
N ASP A 310 -17.32 21.73 -10.71
CA ASP A 310 -18.40 22.33 -11.51
C ASP A 310 -18.32 23.85 -11.60
N ILE A 311 -17.32 24.48 -10.93
CA ILE A 311 -17.14 25.94 -10.96
C ILE A 311 -16.66 26.37 -12.36
N ASP A 312 -17.31 27.38 -12.91
CA ASP A 312 -16.90 27.96 -14.18
C ASP A 312 -15.65 28.85 -14.06
N GLN A 313 -15.11 29.27 -15.20
CA GLN A 313 -13.92 30.10 -15.23
C GLN A 313 -14.09 31.39 -14.44
N GLN A 314 -15.27 32.01 -14.51
CA GLN A 314 -15.54 33.27 -13.80
C GLN A 314 -15.54 33.07 -12.30
N GLY A 315 -16.09 31.98 -11.80
CA GLY A 315 -16.06 31.60 -10.40
C GLY A 315 -14.64 31.33 -9.89
N VAL A 316 -13.82 30.63 -10.68
CA VAL A 316 -12.40 30.40 -10.35
C VAL A 316 -11.61 31.70 -10.28
N GLU A 317 -11.82 32.61 -11.24
CA GLU A 317 -11.17 33.93 -11.27
C GLU A 317 -11.61 34.82 -10.08
N ALA A 318 -12.89 34.80 -9.75
CA ALA A 318 -13.43 35.51 -8.60
C ALA A 318 -12.87 34.96 -7.27
N ALA A 319 -12.81 33.66 -7.10
CA ALA A 319 -12.24 33.03 -5.93
C ALA A 319 -10.74 33.36 -5.78
N ALA A 320 -10.00 33.36 -6.87
CA ALA A 320 -8.58 33.72 -6.88
C ALA A 320 -8.34 35.18 -6.43
N LEU A 321 -9.20 36.11 -6.84
CA LEU A 321 -9.10 37.52 -6.43
C LEU A 321 -9.57 37.75 -4.99
N ALA A 322 -10.46 36.92 -4.47
CA ALA A 322 -10.95 37.00 -3.10
C ALA A 322 -9.96 36.41 -2.08
N ASP A 323 -8.98 35.62 -2.52
CA ASP A 323 -8.01 34.98 -1.62
C ASP A 323 -7.11 36.02 -0.92
N ALA A 324 -7.04 35.95 0.40
CA ALA A 324 -6.33 36.91 1.24
C ALA A 324 -4.81 36.99 0.95
N ASN A 325 -4.19 35.87 0.53
CA ASN A 325 -2.78 35.86 0.16
C ASN A 325 -2.55 36.51 -1.20
N VAL A 326 -3.47 36.30 -2.14
CA VAL A 326 -3.43 36.95 -3.46
C VAL A 326 -3.61 38.47 -3.29
N GLN A 327 -4.56 38.90 -2.47
CA GLN A 327 -4.83 40.34 -2.21
C GLN A 327 -3.61 41.09 -1.65
N LYS A 328 -2.79 40.47 -0.82
CA LYS A 328 -1.52 41.05 -0.32
C LYS A 328 -0.53 41.40 -1.44
N PHE A 329 -0.56 40.69 -2.54
CA PHE A 329 0.35 40.89 -3.66
C PHE A 329 -0.25 41.75 -4.80
N THR A 330 -1.58 41.84 -4.89
CA THR A 330 -2.27 42.69 -5.84
C THR A 330 -2.48 44.10 -5.31
N ASN A 331 -2.32 44.33 -4.00
CA ASN A 331 -2.66 45.59 -3.31
C ASN A 331 -4.09 46.07 -3.64
N ASN A 332 -5.03 45.14 -3.82
CA ASN A 332 -6.41 45.40 -4.25
C ASN A 332 -6.54 46.13 -5.61
N LYS A 333 -5.49 46.14 -6.44
CA LYS A 333 -5.58 46.69 -7.78
C LYS A 333 -6.25 45.70 -8.71
N PRO A 334 -7.08 46.19 -9.66
CA PRO A 334 -7.66 45.32 -10.68
C PRO A 334 -6.56 44.70 -11.55
N PRO A 335 -6.69 43.38 -11.88
CA PRO A 335 -5.70 42.71 -12.71
C PRO A 335 -5.73 43.29 -14.13
N LYS A 336 -4.55 43.45 -14.77
CA LYS A 336 -4.44 43.79 -16.20
C LYS A 336 -4.86 42.62 -17.06
N LYS A 337 -4.56 41.39 -16.62
CA LYS A 337 -4.89 40.16 -17.35
C LYS A 337 -4.97 38.99 -16.35
N MET A 338 -5.91 38.12 -16.60
CA MET A 338 -5.95 36.81 -15.95
C MET A 338 -5.75 35.70 -16.98
N VAL A 339 -4.94 34.71 -16.65
CA VAL A 339 -4.70 33.53 -17.48
C VAL A 339 -5.13 32.31 -16.71
N TYR A 340 -6.21 31.68 -17.13
CA TYR A 340 -6.73 30.46 -16.56
C TYR A 340 -6.33 29.25 -17.41
N VAL A 341 -5.78 28.23 -16.75
CA VAL A 341 -5.55 26.92 -17.34
C VAL A 341 -6.51 25.96 -16.63
N PRO A 342 -7.53 25.43 -17.34
CA PRO A 342 -8.58 24.62 -16.76
C PRO A 342 -8.06 23.50 -15.86
N GLY A 343 -8.60 23.41 -14.63
CA GLY A 343 -8.25 22.39 -13.64
C GLY A 343 -6.83 22.46 -13.08
N LYS A 344 -6.02 23.50 -13.42
CA LYS A 344 -4.61 23.55 -13.01
C LYS A 344 -4.22 24.84 -12.30
N LEU A 345 -4.35 25.97 -12.95
CA LEU A 345 -3.86 27.23 -12.39
C LEU A 345 -4.59 28.47 -12.92
N VAL A 346 -4.55 29.52 -12.09
CA VAL A 346 -4.86 30.90 -12.48
C VAL A 346 -3.63 31.77 -12.25
N ASN A 347 -3.22 32.52 -13.24
CA ASN A 347 -2.16 33.55 -13.11
C ASN A 347 -2.77 34.94 -13.20
N VAL A 348 -2.67 35.70 -12.12
CA VAL A 348 -3.11 37.10 -12.01
C VAL A 348 -1.94 38.01 -12.41
N VAL A 349 -2.07 38.79 -13.46
CA VAL A 349 -1.07 39.73 -13.93
C VAL A 349 -1.50 41.15 -13.53
N ILE A 350 -0.65 41.84 -12.77
CA ILE A 350 -0.87 43.21 -12.25
C ILE A 350 0.04 44.19 -12.98
#